data_36a5fa50c1027b38b565d4406b1294a8
#
_entry.id   36a5fa50c1027b38b565d4406b1294a8
#
_cell.length_a   1.000
_cell.length_b   1.000
_cell.length_c   1.000
_cell.angle_alpha   90.00
_cell.angle_beta   90.00
_cell.angle_gamma   90.00
#
_symmetry.space_group_name_H-M   'P 1'
#
loop_
_entity.id
_entity.type
_entity.pdbx_description
1 polymer ?
#
loop_
_entity_poly.entity_id
_entity_poly.type
_entity_poly.pdbx_seq_one_letter_code
_entity_poly.pdbx_strand_id
1 'polypeptide(L)'
;MDVDFWPLLFSFQGRINRAKYWIATVTYISVTIALVGLGFFFRFDTIFFIIAAIIFVGLTVSGVAVGLKRLHDRDMSGWWLLVFYLLPAVLDGIGRALGVPVVFSLAGSAISIWALVVLGFLRGTSGANQYGPDPLGA
;
A
#
# COMPACT_ATOMS: atom_id res chain seq x y z
N MET A 1 5.66 -18.02 -13.77
CA MET A 1 5.14 -16.63 -13.66
C MET A 1 6.33 -15.74 -13.34
N ASP A 2 6.97 -15.21 -14.38
CA ASP A 2 8.12 -14.32 -14.17
C ASP A 2 7.60 -12.97 -13.67
N VAL A 3 7.93 -12.65 -12.43
CA VAL A 3 7.58 -11.36 -11.82
C VAL A 3 8.78 -10.46 -11.96
N ASP A 4 8.71 -9.52 -12.91
CA ASP A 4 9.69 -8.45 -12.96
C ASP A 4 9.39 -7.49 -11.80
N PHE A 5 10.20 -7.59 -10.75
CA PHE A 5 10.00 -6.84 -9.51
C PHE A 5 10.21 -5.34 -9.69
N TRP A 6 11.09 -4.92 -10.58
CA TRP A 6 11.36 -3.50 -10.74
C TRP A 6 10.15 -2.72 -11.28
N PRO A 7 9.53 -3.08 -12.41
CA PRO A 7 8.30 -2.43 -12.85
C PRO A 7 7.13 -2.68 -11.90
N LEU A 8 7.08 -3.84 -11.23
CA LEU A 8 6.03 -4.10 -10.25
C LEU A 8 6.09 -3.10 -9.09
N LEU A 9 7.27 -2.83 -8.55
CA LEU A 9 7.42 -2.05 -7.31
C LEU A 9 7.57 -0.54 -7.57
N PHE A 10 8.11 -0.11 -8.71
CA PHE A 10 8.50 1.29 -8.92
C PHE A 10 7.89 1.94 -10.18
N SER A 11 7.16 1.23 -11.02
CA SER A 11 6.38 1.86 -12.09
C SER A 11 5.03 2.35 -11.57
N PHE A 12 4.66 3.57 -11.94
CA PHE A 12 3.38 4.20 -11.60
C PHE A 12 2.32 4.02 -12.70
N GLN A 13 2.67 3.37 -13.81
CA GLN A 13 1.79 3.18 -14.96
C GLN A 13 1.31 1.74 -15.08
N GLY A 14 0.17 1.56 -15.73
CA GLY A 14 -0.41 0.27 -16.02
C GLY A 14 -1.30 -0.28 -14.91
N ARG A 15 -1.54 -1.58 -14.95
CA ARG A 15 -2.45 -2.32 -14.08
C ARG A 15 -1.76 -3.53 -13.48
N ILE A 16 -2.15 -3.93 -12.27
CA ILE A 16 -1.71 -5.19 -11.66
C ILE A 16 -2.90 -5.97 -11.11
N ASN A 17 -2.84 -7.29 -11.28
CA ASN A 17 -3.84 -8.19 -10.70
C ASN A 17 -3.67 -8.39 -9.18
N ARG A 18 -4.63 -9.07 -8.56
CA ARG A 18 -4.61 -9.35 -7.11
C ARG A 18 -3.36 -10.12 -6.66
N ALA A 19 -2.92 -11.11 -7.46
CA ALA A 19 -1.77 -11.93 -7.09
C ALA A 19 -0.50 -11.08 -6.98
N LYS A 20 -0.23 -10.20 -7.95
CA LYS A 20 0.91 -9.28 -7.92
C LYS A 20 0.81 -8.28 -6.77
N TYR A 21 -0.39 -7.80 -6.44
CA TYR A 21 -0.62 -6.95 -5.27
C TYR A 21 -0.25 -7.65 -3.97
N TRP A 22 -0.68 -8.92 -3.81
CA TRP A 22 -0.34 -9.69 -2.60
C TRP A 22 1.14 -10.06 -2.52
N ILE A 23 1.80 -10.35 -3.65
CA ILE A 23 3.26 -10.57 -3.69
C ILE A 23 3.97 -9.31 -3.15
N ALA A 24 3.64 -8.12 -3.64
CA ALA A 24 4.22 -6.89 -3.15
C ALA A 24 3.91 -6.67 -1.64
N THR A 25 2.67 -6.90 -1.22
CA THR A 25 2.26 -6.75 0.19
C THR A 25 3.04 -7.68 1.11
N VAL A 26 3.18 -8.97 0.75
CA VAL A 26 3.97 -9.93 1.53
C VAL A 26 5.44 -9.52 1.56
N THR A 27 5.99 -9.03 0.45
CA THR A 27 7.36 -8.50 0.40
C THR A 27 7.53 -7.34 1.40
N TYR A 28 6.59 -6.37 1.45
CA TYR A 28 6.66 -5.25 2.39
C TYR A 28 6.61 -5.72 3.85
N ILE A 29 5.72 -6.64 4.16
CA ILE A 29 5.61 -7.23 5.51
C ILE A 29 6.91 -7.92 5.88
N SER A 30 7.48 -8.73 4.99
CA SER A 30 8.73 -9.46 5.23
C SER A 30 9.91 -8.51 5.47
N VAL A 31 10.04 -7.45 4.65
CA VAL A 31 11.08 -6.43 4.83
C VAL A 31 10.90 -5.70 6.16
N THR A 32 9.67 -5.35 6.51
CA THR A 32 9.38 -4.67 7.79
C THR A 32 9.72 -5.55 8.98
N ILE A 33 9.35 -6.83 8.96
CA ILE A 33 9.70 -7.80 10.03
C ILE A 33 11.23 -7.93 10.13
N ALA A 34 11.93 -8.05 9.00
CA ALA A 34 13.38 -8.14 8.98
C ALA A 34 14.04 -6.88 9.56
N LEU A 35 13.54 -5.69 9.20
CA LEU A 35 14.04 -4.43 9.76
C LEU A 35 13.83 -4.37 11.27
N VAL A 36 12.67 -4.75 11.78
CA VAL A 36 12.41 -4.79 13.22
C VAL A 36 13.37 -5.76 13.91
N GLY A 37 13.56 -6.97 13.37
CA GLY A 37 14.49 -7.95 13.90
C GLY A 37 15.95 -7.45 13.93
N LEU A 38 16.40 -6.82 12.84
CA LEU A 38 17.71 -6.18 12.77
C LEU A 38 17.85 -5.03 13.78
N GLY A 39 16.79 -4.25 13.99
CA GLY A 39 16.76 -3.18 14.99
C GLY A 39 17.06 -3.69 16.39
N PHE A 40 16.46 -4.82 16.79
CA PHE A 40 16.80 -5.47 18.08
C PHE A 40 18.25 -5.93 18.13
N PHE A 41 18.77 -6.49 17.04
CA PHE A 41 20.16 -6.95 16.95
C PHE A 41 21.16 -5.78 17.06
N PHE A 42 20.92 -4.69 16.34
CA PHE A 42 21.76 -3.48 16.35
C PHE A 42 21.41 -2.50 17.48
N ARG A 43 20.54 -2.89 18.41
CA ARG A 43 20.11 -2.08 19.58
C ARG A 43 19.52 -0.72 19.20
N PHE A 44 18.92 -0.62 18.01
CA PHE A 44 18.30 0.61 17.49
C PHE A 44 19.23 1.82 17.56
N ASP A 45 20.48 1.66 17.13
CA ASP A 45 21.43 2.77 17.09
C ASP A 45 21.08 3.81 15.99
N THR A 46 21.77 4.95 16.01
CA THR A 46 21.53 6.06 15.09
C THR A 46 21.73 5.66 13.63
N ILE A 47 22.75 4.85 13.32
CA ILE A 47 23.04 4.38 11.96
C ILE A 47 21.92 3.48 11.46
N PHE A 48 21.44 2.59 12.33
CA PHE A 48 20.27 1.75 12.02
C PHE A 48 19.06 2.59 11.65
N PHE A 49 18.72 3.65 12.42
CA PHE A 49 17.58 4.51 12.11
C PHE A 49 17.72 5.23 10.78
N ILE A 50 18.92 5.68 10.42
CA ILE A 50 19.18 6.33 9.11
C ILE A 50 18.90 5.33 7.97
N ILE A 51 19.45 4.12 8.08
CA ILE A 51 19.24 3.08 7.05
C ILE A 51 17.76 2.68 6.98
N ALA A 52 17.13 2.45 8.12
CA ALA A 52 15.72 2.11 8.19
C ALA A 52 14.82 3.20 7.59
N ALA A 53 15.14 4.49 7.81
CA ALA A 53 14.41 5.60 7.21
C ALA A 53 14.52 5.62 5.68
N ILE A 54 15.70 5.38 5.13
CA ILE A 54 15.91 5.31 3.67
C ILE A 54 15.07 4.15 3.07
N ILE A 55 15.11 2.98 3.69
CA ILE A 55 14.33 1.83 3.26
C ILE A 55 12.84 2.13 3.38
N PHE A 56 12.39 2.76 4.45
CA PHE A 56 10.99 3.13 4.66
C PHE A 56 10.47 4.09 3.59
N VAL A 57 11.27 5.07 3.16
CA VAL A 57 10.93 5.95 2.03
C VAL A 57 10.75 5.13 0.75
N GLY A 58 11.67 4.21 0.46
CA GLY A 58 11.56 3.30 -0.69
C GLY A 58 10.30 2.44 -0.65
N LEU A 59 9.97 1.86 0.50
CA LEU A 59 8.75 1.07 0.70
C LEU A 59 7.48 1.92 0.52
N THR A 60 7.50 3.18 0.98
CA THR A 60 6.37 4.09 0.84
C THR A 60 6.13 4.44 -0.63
N VAL A 61 7.18 4.84 -1.36
CA VAL A 61 7.08 5.13 -2.80
C VAL A 61 6.57 3.92 -3.58
N SER A 62 7.14 2.75 -3.29
CA SER A 62 6.72 1.49 -3.88
C SER A 62 5.26 1.14 -3.54
N GLY A 63 4.84 1.32 -2.29
CA GLY A 63 3.46 1.09 -1.85
C GLY A 63 2.45 1.96 -2.58
N VAL A 64 2.80 3.24 -2.82
CA VAL A 64 1.99 4.15 -3.65
C VAL A 64 1.91 3.64 -5.09
N ALA A 65 3.03 3.24 -5.69
CA ALA A 65 3.06 2.74 -7.07
C ALA A 65 2.22 1.46 -7.26
N VAL A 66 2.33 0.52 -6.31
CA VAL A 66 1.55 -0.74 -6.32
C VAL A 66 0.06 -0.46 -6.08
N GLY A 67 -0.27 0.37 -5.09
CA GLY A 67 -1.65 0.75 -4.79
C GLY A 67 -2.32 1.46 -5.97
N LEU A 68 -1.60 2.37 -6.63
CA LEU A 68 -2.08 3.10 -7.81
C LEU A 68 -2.43 2.13 -8.95
N LYS A 69 -1.50 1.25 -9.33
CA LYS A 69 -1.74 0.25 -10.38
C LYS A 69 -2.88 -0.70 -10.04
N ARG A 70 -3.08 -0.96 -8.75
CA ARG A 70 -4.19 -1.80 -8.30
C ARG A 70 -5.54 -1.07 -8.39
N LEU A 71 -5.60 0.23 -8.11
CA LEU A 71 -6.78 1.05 -8.37
C LEU A 71 -7.07 1.15 -9.87
N HIS A 72 -6.04 1.34 -10.69
CA HIS A 72 -6.16 1.35 -12.15
C HIS A 72 -6.72 0.03 -12.69
N ASP A 73 -6.37 -1.11 -12.08
CA ASP A 73 -6.94 -2.41 -12.44
C ASP A 73 -8.45 -2.51 -12.17
N ARG A 74 -8.95 -1.67 -11.28
CA ARG A 74 -10.38 -1.53 -10.97
C ARG A 74 -11.08 -0.36 -11.68
N ASP A 75 -10.40 0.25 -12.63
CA ASP A 75 -10.85 1.46 -13.32
C ASP A 75 -11.14 2.64 -12.37
N MET A 76 -10.44 2.67 -11.24
CA MET A 76 -10.55 3.72 -10.22
C MET A 76 -9.38 4.70 -10.35
N SER A 77 -9.68 5.99 -10.12
CA SER A 77 -8.67 7.05 -10.08
C SER A 77 -7.69 6.86 -8.92
N GLY A 78 -6.41 7.21 -9.14
CA GLY A 78 -5.37 7.18 -8.11
C GLY A 78 -5.65 8.06 -6.89
N TRP A 79 -6.55 9.06 -6.99
CA TRP A 79 -6.96 9.88 -5.85
C TRP A 79 -7.57 9.08 -4.70
N TRP A 80 -8.10 7.90 -4.95
CA TRP A 80 -8.59 6.98 -3.92
C TRP A 80 -7.49 6.54 -2.94
N LEU A 81 -6.20 6.63 -3.32
CA LEU A 81 -5.12 6.38 -2.37
C LEU A 81 -5.10 7.38 -1.21
N LEU A 82 -5.45 8.65 -1.48
CA LEU A 82 -5.55 9.65 -0.40
C LEU A 82 -6.67 9.28 0.59
N VAL A 83 -7.79 8.79 0.07
CA VAL A 83 -8.90 8.32 0.92
C VAL A 83 -8.47 7.09 1.73
N PHE A 84 -7.76 6.16 1.13
CA PHE A 84 -7.40 4.90 1.77
C PHE A 84 -6.24 5.01 2.76
N TYR A 85 -5.26 5.87 2.48
CA TYR A 85 -4.05 5.96 3.30
C TYR A 85 -3.99 7.22 4.16
N LEU A 86 -4.46 8.36 3.66
CA LEU A 86 -4.38 9.62 4.38
C LEU A 86 -5.59 9.86 5.30
N LEU A 87 -6.81 9.58 4.83
CA LEU A 87 -8.02 9.90 5.59
C LEU A 87 -8.08 9.19 6.95
N PRO A 88 -7.72 7.90 7.12
CA PRO A 88 -7.67 7.26 8.43
C PRO A 88 -6.74 8.00 9.41
N ALA A 89 -5.56 8.42 8.95
CA ALA A 89 -4.61 9.15 9.79
C ALA A 89 -5.12 10.55 10.18
N VAL A 90 -5.79 11.25 9.26
CA VAL A 90 -6.43 12.55 9.52
C VAL A 90 -7.55 12.39 10.55
N LEU A 91 -8.40 11.37 10.41
CA LEU A 91 -9.47 11.07 11.37
C LEU A 91 -8.90 10.80 12.77
N ASP A 92 -7.87 9.99 12.88
CA ASP A 92 -7.19 9.73 14.14
C ASP A 92 -6.65 11.03 14.79
N GLY A 93 -6.04 11.90 14.01
CA GLY A 93 -5.57 13.20 14.48
C GLY A 93 -6.70 14.09 15.00
N ILE A 94 -7.80 14.19 14.26
CA ILE A 94 -9.00 14.95 14.66
C ILE A 94 -9.60 14.36 15.93
N GLY A 95 -9.76 13.06 16.02
CA GLY A 95 -10.35 12.38 17.18
C GLY A 95 -9.56 12.67 18.46
N ARG A 96 -8.22 12.65 18.38
CA ARG A 96 -7.35 13.02 19.52
C ARG A 96 -7.49 14.48 19.90
N ALA A 97 -7.52 15.38 18.93
CA ALA A 97 -7.68 16.82 19.18
C ALA A 97 -9.03 17.17 19.83
N LEU A 98 -10.10 16.44 19.47
CA LEU A 98 -11.45 16.64 20.01
C LEU A 98 -11.72 15.86 21.31
N GLY A 99 -10.79 15.04 21.80
CA GLY A 99 -10.97 14.21 22.99
C GLY A 99 -11.90 13.02 22.80
N VAL A 100 -12.22 12.64 21.56
CA VAL A 100 -13.09 11.50 21.21
C VAL A 100 -12.39 10.51 20.25
N PRO A 101 -11.19 10.01 20.60
CA PRO A 101 -10.36 9.24 19.65
C PRO A 101 -11.05 7.96 19.19
N VAL A 102 -11.80 7.27 20.04
CA VAL A 102 -12.40 5.97 19.74
C VAL A 102 -13.34 6.05 18.53
N VAL A 103 -14.19 7.06 18.46
CA VAL A 103 -15.17 7.21 17.38
C VAL A 103 -14.45 7.39 16.03
N PHE A 104 -13.45 8.26 16.01
CA PHE A 104 -12.70 8.55 14.79
C PHE A 104 -11.78 7.40 14.38
N SER A 105 -11.16 6.68 15.32
CA SER A 105 -10.38 5.48 15.04
C SER A 105 -11.25 4.34 14.48
N LEU A 106 -12.47 4.18 14.94
CA LEU A 106 -13.41 3.21 14.36
C LEU A 106 -13.78 3.58 12.92
N ALA A 107 -14.02 4.87 12.63
CA ALA A 107 -14.26 5.32 11.27
C ALA A 107 -13.03 5.12 10.36
N GLY A 108 -11.83 5.46 10.84
CA GLY A 108 -10.58 5.22 10.13
C GLY A 108 -10.33 3.73 9.86
N SER A 109 -10.62 2.88 10.84
CA SER A 109 -10.50 1.42 10.70
C SER A 109 -11.47 0.87 9.65
N ALA A 110 -12.72 1.36 9.61
CA ALA A 110 -13.68 0.97 8.58
C ALA A 110 -13.18 1.32 7.16
N ILE A 111 -12.57 2.51 6.98
CA ILE A 111 -11.97 2.92 5.71
C ILE A 111 -10.78 2.00 5.36
N SER A 112 -9.93 1.66 6.32
CA SER A 112 -8.79 0.77 6.11
C SER A 112 -9.22 -0.65 5.72
N ILE A 113 -10.27 -1.17 6.34
CA ILE A 113 -10.87 -2.47 5.97
C ILE A 113 -11.45 -2.40 4.56
N TRP A 114 -12.15 -1.33 4.23
CA TRP A 114 -12.67 -1.12 2.88
C TRP A 114 -11.53 -1.05 1.84
N ALA A 115 -10.46 -0.32 2.13
CA ALA A 115 -9.27 -0.29 1.28
C ALA A 115 -8.69 -1.69 1.06
N LEU A 116 -8.55 -2.49 2.13
CA LEU A 116 -8.07 -3.86 2.05
C LEU A 116 -8.97 -4.73 1.15
N VAL A 117 -10.29 -4.59 1.26
CA VAL A 117 -11.24 -5.32 0.41
C VAL A 117 -11.09 -4.89 -1.05
N VAL A 118 -11.05 -3.58 -1.31
CA VAL A 118 -10.95 -3.03 -2.68
C VAL A 118 -9.63 -3.44 -3.34
N LEU A 119 -8.52 -3.27 -2.66
CA LEU A 119 -7.19 -3.51 -3.22
C LEU A 119 -6.81 -5.00 -3.21
N GLY A 120 -7.14 -5.72 -2.16
CA GLY A 120 -6.69 -7.10 -1.97
C GLY A 120 -7.63 -8.16 -2.53
N PHE A 121 -8.94 -7.99 -2.39
CA PHE A 121 -9.89 -9.08 -2.63
C PHE A 121 -10.77 -8.90 -3.87
N LEU A 122 -11.23 -7.70 -4.18
CA LEU A 122 -12.13 -7.51 -5.31
C LEU A 122 -11.42 -7.74 -6.65
N ARG A 123 -12.10 -8.27 -7.64
CA ARG A 123 -11.56 -8.47 -8.99
C ARG A 123 -11.33 -7.13 -9.70
N GLY A 124 -10.31 -7.05 -10.57
CA GLY A 124 -10.15 -5.98 -11.54
C GLY A 124 -11.22 -6.01 -12.62
N THR A 125 -11.27 -4.96 -13.43
CA THR A 125 -12.13 -4.92 -14.63
C THR A 125 -11.62 -5.95 -15.65
N SER A 126 -12.54 -6.70 -16.26
CA SER A 126 -12.23 -7.61 -17.36
C SER A 126 -11.98 -6.82 -18.64
N GLY A 127 -11.01 -7.26 -19.43
CA GLY A 127 -10.61 -6.59 -20.65
C GLY A 127 -9.78 -5.31 -20.43
N ALA A 128 -9.49 -4.60 -21.52
CA ALA A 128 -8.76 -3.34 -21.46
C ALA A 128 -9.62 -2.22 -20.86
N ASN A 129 -9.01 -1.34 -20.07
CA ASN A 129 -9.63 -0.11 -19.56
C ASN A 129 -8.77 1.12 -19.87
N GLN A 130 -9.15 2.30 -19.40
CA GLN A 130 -8.42 3.55 -19.63
C GLN A 130 -6.95 3.54 -19.16
N TYR A 131 -6.56 2.60 -18.31
CA TYR A 131 -5.20 2.48 -17.76
C TYR A 131 -4.35 1.40 -18.42
N GLY A 132 -4.91 0.63 -19.35
CA GLY A 132 -4.16 -0.36 -20.13
C GLY A 132 -4.86 -1.71 -20.30
N PRO A 133 -4.13 -2.69 -20.88
CA PRO A 133 -4.63 -4.03 -21.13
C PRO A 133 -4.91 -4.79 -19.81
N ASP A 134 -5.75 -5.83 -19.92
CA ASP A 134 -6.02 -6.72 -18.77
C ASP A 134 -4.74 -7.45 -18.34
N PRO A 135 -4.32 -7.33 -17.08
CA PRO A 135 -3.13 -8.04 -16.59
C PRO A 135 -3.29 -9.56 -16.52
N LEU A 136 -4.48 -10.09 -16.77
CA LEU A 136 -4.75 -11.53 -16.87
C LEU A 136 -4.74 -12.05 -18.31
N GLY A 137 -4.60 -11.17 -19.32
CA GLY A 137 -4.43 -11.57 -20.71
C GLY A 137 -5.69 -12.18 -21.32
N ALA A 138 -6.81 -11.51 -21.22
CA ALA A 138 -8.00 -11.86 -21.99
C ALA A 138 -8.08 -11.06 -23.29
#